data_dbc7923a4d71ddffbbe54eb52ceca173
#
_entry.id   dbc7923a4d71ddffbbe54eb52ceca173
#
_cell.length_a   1.000
_cell.length_b   1.000
_cell.length_c   1.000
_cell.angle_alpha   90.00
_cell.angle_beta   90.00
_cell.angle_gamma   90.00
#
_symmetry.space_group_name_H-M   'P 1'
#
loop_
_entity.id
_entity.type
_entity.pdbx_description
1 polymer ?
#
loop_
_entity_poly.entity_id
_entity_poly.type
_entity_poly.pdbx_seq_one_letter_code
_entity_poly.pdbx_strand_id
1 'polypeptide(L)'
;MNDKNNSRETEQNLILGKNPVMEALKADQPIDTIYLAGSGTIFSKIASMAKNNGVVVKNVNDQKLRQMCGTATHQGVVAVCACAEYATVEDILERAEEKGHAPFIIICDEIEDPHNLGAIIRTAEAAGADGIIIPKRRSASLNQTVHKTSAGAASWIPVARVSNLASVIDELKEKNIWIYGIDAEGADYTTVDLNGGIAFVIGSEGFGMGKLIKEKCDFLLSLPMYGHVNSLNASVAAGIFMYEAVRQRNK
;
A
#
# COMPACT_ATOMS: atom_id res chain seq x y z
N MET A 1 22.14 15.89 -17.45
CA MET A 1 22.62 14.48 -17.53
C MET A 1 21.72 13.49 -16.76
N ASN A 2 20.64 13.96 -16.09
CA ASN A 2 19.77 13.11 -15.24
C ASN A 2 18.57 12.45 -15.94
N ASP A 3 18.15 12.91 -17.12
CA ASP A 3 16.92 12.39 -17.77
C ASP A 3 17.09 11.04 -18.48
N LYS A 4 18.30 10.68 -18.88
CA LYS A 4 18.55 9.40 -19.56
C LYS A 4 18.65 8.18 -18.63
N ASN A 5 18.95 8.39 -17.34
CA ASN A 5 18.96 7.30 -16.35
C ASN A 5 17.55 6.95 -15.87
N ASN A 6 16.66 7.94 -15.76
CA ASN A 6 15.29 7.72 -15.30
C ASN A 6 14.45 6.95 -16.33
N SER A 7 14.70 7.13 -17.63
CA SER A 7 14.02 6.39 -18.71
C SER A 7 14.44 4.92 -18.79
N ARG A 8 15.70 4.58 -18.54
CA ARG A 8 16.18 3.19 -18.56
C ARG A 8 15.74 2.37 -17.34
N GLU A 9 15.59 2.99 -16.17
CA GLU A 9 15.11 2.33 -14.96
C GLU A 9 13.60 2.05 -15.02
N THR A 10 12.82 2.87 -15.73
CA THR A 10 11.38 2.67 -15.93
C THR A 10 11.09 1.48 -16.86
N GLU A 11 11.98 1.18 -17.80
CA GLU A 11 11.83 0.06 -18.76
C GLU A 11 12.01 -1.33 -18.09
N GLN A 12 12.78 -1.45 -17.00
CA GLN A 12 13.10 -2.75 -16.39
C GLN A 12 11.93 -3.41 -15.65
N ASN A 13 10.89 -2.65 -15.30
CA ASN A 13 9.73 -3.17 -14.56
C ASN A 13 8.44 -3.24 -15.40
N LEU A 14 8.55 -3.09 -16.72
CA LEU A 14 7.41 -3.15 -17.62
C LEU A 14 7.50 -4.38 -18.52
N ILE A 15 6.37 -5.10 -18.63
CA ILE A 15 6.18 -6.12 -19.66
C ILE A 15 5.27 -5.52 -20.72
N LEU A 16 5.78 -5.43 -21.96
CA LEU A 16 5.10 -4.77 -23.07
C LEU A 16 4.56 -5.78 -24.06
N GLY A 17 3.29 -5.60 -24.47
CA GLY A 17 2.66 -6.38 -25.50
C GLY A 17 1.79 -7.54 -25.01
N LYS A 18 0.88 -7.99 -25.88
CA LYS A 18 -0.16 -8.98 -25.53
C LYS A 18 0.41 -10.34 -25.13
N ASN A 19 1.33 -10.87 -25.93
CA ASN A 19 1.90 -12.20 -25.70
C ASN A 19 2.82 -12.25 -24.47
N PRO A 20 3.79 -11.32 -24.30
CA PRO A 20 4.61 -11.29 -23.11
C PRO A 20 3.80 -11.20 -21.81
N VAL A 21 2.74 -10.37 -21.78
CA VAL A 21 1.88 -10.23 -20.60
C VAL A 21 1.08 -11.51 -20.33
N MET A 22 0.59 -12.19 -21.37
CA MET A 22 -0.08 -13.50 -21.18
C MET A 22 0.87 -14.57 -20.66
N GLU A 23 2.09 -14.63 -21.16
CA GLU A 23 3.08 -15.59 -20.67
C GLU A 23 3.52 -15.30 -19.22
N ALA A 24 3.69 -14.01 -18.88
CA ALA A 24 3.97 -13.61 -17.51
C ALA A 24 2.85 -14.01 -16.54
N LEU A 25 1.57 -13.83 -16.94
CA LEU A 25 0.41 -14.28 -16.16
C LEU A 25 0.33 -15.81 -16.00
N LYS A 26 0.75 -16.57 -17.00
CA LYS A 26 0.80 -18.04 -16.90
C LYS A 26 1.95 -18.54 -16.03
N ALA A 27 3.04 -17.79 -15.98
CA ALA A 27 4.23 -18.12 -15.21
C ALA A 27 4.16 -17.56 -13.76
N ASP A 28 2.98 -17.08 -13.34
CA ASP A 28 2.74 -16.45 -12.02
C ASP A 28 3.79 -15.40 -11.64
N GLN A 29 4.28 -14.65 -12.67
CA GLN A 29 5.20 -13.55 -12.39
C GLN A 29 4.48 -12.47 -11.57
N PRO A 30 5.18 -11.82 -10.62
CA PRO A 30 4.59 -10.81 -9.76
C PRO A 30 4.23 -9.54 -10.56
N ILE A 31 3.02 -9.53 -11.10
CA ILE A 31 2.44 -8.38 -11.82
C ILE A 31 1.56 -7.59 -10.84
N ASP A 32 1.84 -6.30 -10.74
CA ASP A 32 1.06 -5.38 -9.92
C ASP A 32 -0.21 -4.89 -10.62
N THR A 33 -0.05 -4.32 -11.80
CA THR A 33 -1.15 -3.72 -12.56
C THR A 33 -0.97 -3.95 -14.06
N ILE A 34 -2.05 -4.29 -14.75
CA ILE A 34 -2.10 -4.36 -16.22
C ILE A 34 -2.92 -3.19 -16.73
N TYR A 35 -2.34 -2.44 -17.65
CA TYR A 35 -2.97 -1.35 -18.37
C TYR A 35 -3.37 -1.81 -19.75
N LEU A 36 -4.65 -1.64 -20.10
CA LEU A 36 -5.24 -2.05 -21.38
C LEU A 36 -5.76 -0.82 -22.16
N ALA A 37 -5.29 -0.65 -23.38
CA ALA A 37 -5.76 0.35 -24.32
C ALA A 37 -6.22 -0.35 -25.61
N GLY A 38 -7.42 -0.92 -25.59
CA GLY A 38 -7.99 -1.62 -26.72
C GLY A 38 -9.17 -2.51 -26.33
N SER A 39 -9.75 -3.17 -27.32
CA SER A 39 -10.89 -4.05 -27.15
C SER A 39 -10.73 -5.32 -28.00
N GLY A 40 -11.58 -6.31 -27.74
CA GLY A 40 -11.60 -7.57 -28.47
C GLY A 40 -11.16 -8.77 -27.63
N THR A 41 -11.26 -9.97 -28.23
CA THR A 41 -11.13 -11.27 -27.53
C THR A 41 -9.83 -11.42 -26.73
N ILE A 42 -8.72 -10.91 -27.27
CA ILE A 42 -7.42 -11.03 -26.60
C ILE A 42 -7.34 -10.17 -25.34
N PHE A 43 -7.91 -8.96 -25.37
CA PHE A 43 -7.97 -8.06 -24.21
C PHE A 43 -8.87 -8.64 -23.12
N SER A 44 -10.02 -9.20 -23.50
CA SER A 44 -10.93 -9.90 -22.58
C SER A 44 -10.25 -11.11 -21.94
N LYS A 45 -9.45 -11.86 -22.71
CA LYS A 45 -8.68 -13.01 -22.21
C LYS A 45 -7.63 -12.56 -21.19
N ILE A 46 -6.85 -11.52 -21.49
CA ILE A 46 -5.85 -10.96 -20.56
C ILE A 46 -6.54 -10.48 -19.28
N ALA A 47 -7.66 -9.75 -19.39
CA ALA A 47 -8.41 -9.28 -18.24
C ALA A 47 -8.94 -10.43 -17.35
N SER A 48 -9.42 -11.52 -17.97
CA SER A 48 -9.88 -12.72 -17.24
C SER A 48 -8.71 -13.42 -16.53
N MET A 49 -7.59 -13.62 -17.20
CA MET A 49 -6.38 -14.21 -16.61
C MET A 49 -5.88 -13.35 -15.43
N ALA A 50 -5.79 -12.04 -15.63
CA ALA A 50 -5.39 -11.10 -14.60
C ALA A 50 -6.31 -11.18 -13.35
N LYS A 51 -7.63 -11.28 -13.57
CA LYS A 51 -8.60 -11.45 -12.50
C LYS A 51 -8.37 -12.74 -11.70
N ASN A 52 -8.10 -13.84 -12.38
CA ASN A 52 -7.83 -15.14 -11.73
C ASN A 52 -6.55 -15.10 -10.88
N ASN A 53 -5.53 -14.35 -11.33
CA ASN A 53 -4.26 -14.15 -10.60
C ASN A 53 -4.33 -12.97 -9.61
N GLY A 54 -5.51 -12.37 -9.37
CA GLY A 54 -5.66 -11.26 -8.44
C GLY A 54 -5.02 -9.94 -8.87
N VAL A 55 -4.59 -9.83 -10.15
CA VAL A 55 -3.92 -8.66 -10.71
C VAL A 55 -4.94 -7.57 -11.07
N VAL A 56 -4.61 -6.33 -10.75
CA VAL A 56 -5.45 -5.16 -11.07
C VAL A 56 -5.37 -4.83 -12.55
N VAL A 57 -6.54 -4.64 -13.21
CA VAL A 57 -6.63 -4.19 -14.60
C VAL A 57 -7.19 -2.78 -14.65
N LYS A 58 -6.49 -1.88 -15.36
CA LYS A 58 -6.92 -0.50 -15.62
C LYS A 58 -7.09 -0.29 -17.13
N ASN A 59 -8.29 0.12 -17.54
CA ASN A 59 -8.51 0.55 -18.91
C ASN A 59 -8.06 2.00 -19.06
N VAL A 60 -7.24 2.26 -20.06
CA VAL A 60 -6.64 3.57 -20.34
C VAL A 60 -6.68 3.85 -21.84
N ASN A 61 -6.33 5.08 -22.23
CA ASN A 61 -6.13 5.41 -23.64
C ASN A 61 -4.69 5.07 -24.08
N ASP A 62 -4.47 4.98 -25.39
CA ASP A 62 -3.18 4.68 -26.01
C ASP A 62 -2.09 5.71 -25.63
N GLN A 63 -2.48 6.97 -25.48
CA GLN A 63 -1.57 8.05 -25.08
C GLN A 63 -0.94 7.78 -23.70
N LYS A 64 -1.73 7.26 -22.75
CA LYS A 64 -1.23 6.89 -21.42
C LYS A 64 -0.20 5.78 -21.50
N LEU A 65 -0.44 4.76 -22.34
CA LEU A 65 0.54 3.67 -22.52
C LEU A 65 1.84 4.18 -23.12
N ARG A 66 1.77 5.05 -24.13
CA ARG A 66 2.99 5.68 -24.72
C ARG A 66 3.77 6.51 -23.71
N GLN A 67 3.09 7.22 -22.83
CA GLN A 67 3.74 7.97 -21.74
C GLN A 67 4.46 7.03 -20.75
N MET A 68 3.91 5.84 -20.50
CA MET A 68 4.49 4.87 -19.58
C MET A 68 5.71 4.17 -20.14
N CYS A 69 5.67 3.75 -21.40
CA CYS A 69 6.74 2.92 -22.00
C CYS A 69 7.67 3.66 -22.94
N GLY A 70 7.45 4.94 -23.26
CA GLY A 70 8.32 5.76 -24.11
C GLY A 70 8.41 5.30 -25.56
N THR A 71 7.85 4.14 -25.92
CA THR A 71 7.91 3.51 -27.26
C THR A 71 6.52 3.23 -27.78
N ALA A 72 6.42 2.97 -29.10
CA ALA A 72 5.16 2.64 -29.74
C ALA A 72 4.79 1.15 -29.70
N THR A 73 5.65 0.28 -29.19
CA THR A 73 5.53 -1.20 -29.41
C THR A 73 4.78 -1.94 -28.30
N HIS A 74 3.86 -1.28 -27.58
CA HIS A 74 3.08 -1.88 -26.48
C HIS A 74 1.85 -2.70 -26.91
N GLN A 75 1.44 -2.64 -28.17
CA GLN A 75 0.29 -3.37 -28.72
C GLN A 75 -1.01 -3.21 -27.92
N GLY A 76 -1.17 -2.07 -27.22
CA GLY A 76 -2.32 -1.80 -26.35
C GLY A 76 -2.29 -2.49 -24.98
N VAL A 77 -1.17 -3.10 -24.58
CA VAL A 77 -1.03 -3.81 -23.30
C VAL A 77 0.32 -3.49 -22.66
N VAL A 78 0.28 -3.04 -21.41
CA VAL A 78 1.46 -2.81 -20.56
C VAL A 78 1.18 -3.40 -19.19
N ALA A 79 2.05 -4.28 -18.71
CA ALA A 79 2.02 -4.74 -17.32
C ALA A 79 3.17 -4.11 -16.54
N VAL A 80 2.89 -3.68 -15.32
CA VAL A 80 3.87 -3.21 -14.34
C VAL A 80 4.13 -4.35 -13.39
N CYS A 81 5.39 -4.79 -13.29
CA CYS A 81 5.80 -5.80 -12.33
C CYS A 81 5.87 -5.21 -10.93
N ALA A 82 5.48 -5.98 -9.93
CA ALA A 82 5.76 -5.66 -8.54
C ALA A 82 7.27 -5.79 -8.28
N CYS A 83 7.82 -4.90 -7.46
CA CYS A 83 9.22 -4.94 -7.04
C CYS A 83 9.44 -5.80 -5.80
N ALA A 84 8.36 -6.25 -5.16
CA ALA A 84 8.35 -7.18 -4.03
C ALA A 84 7.07 -8.02 -4.09
N GLU A 85 7.10 -9.21 -3.51
CA GLU A 85 5.92 -10.04 -3.33
C GLU A 85 5.01 -9.46 -2.24
N TYR A 86 3.70 -9.60 -2.44
CA TYR A 86 2.73 -9.24 -1.42
C TYR A 86 2.55 -10.41 -0.45
N ALA A 87 2.54 -10.09 0.82
CA ALA A 87 2.20 -11.00 1.89
C ALA A 87 0.67 -11.14 2.07
N THR A 88 0.25 -12.07 2.89
CA THR A 88 -1.11 -12.17 3.40
C THR A 88 -1.24 -11.43 4.74
N VAL A 89 -2.47 -11.27 5.24
CA VAL A 89 -2.70 -10.72 6.59
C VAL A 89 -2.24 -11.74 7.65
N GLU A 90 -2.38 -13.02 7.35
CA GLU A 90 -1.92 -14.13 8.18
C GLU A 90 -0.39 -14.07 8.39
N ASP A 91 0.39 -13.85 7.33
CA ASP A 91 1.86 -13.71 7.43
C ASP A 91 2.28 -12.57 8.38
N ILE A 92 1.49 -11.47 8.40
CA ILE A 92 1.73 -10.34 9.32
C ILE A 92 1.48 -10.77 10.77
N LEU A 93 0.41 -11.49 11.02
CA LEU A 93 0.03 -11.96 12.35
C LEU A 93 0.99 -13.03 12.87
N GLU A 94 1.38 -13.99 12.02
CA GLU A 94 2.37 -15.01 12.34
C GLU A 94 3.72 -14.38 12.71
N ARG A 95 4.13 -13.32 12.00
CA ARG A 95 5.37 -12.58 12.33
C ARG A 95 5.32 -11.97 13.73
N ALA A 96 4.18 -11.44 14.18
CA ALA A 96 4.04 -10.91 15.55
C ALA A 96 4.13 -12.04 16.59
N GLU A 97 3.50 -13.18 16.31
CA GLU A 97 3.54 -14.37 17.17
C GLU A 97 4.97 -14.94 17.27
N GLU A 98 5.68 -15.08 16.16
CA GLU A 98 7.08 -15.53 16.12
C GLU A 98 8.01 -14.63 16.94
N LYS A 99 7.76 -13.32 16.96
CA LYS A 99 8.50 -12.35 17.76
C LYS A 99 8.08 -12.33 19.24
N GLY A 100 6.97 -12.99 19.57
CA GLY A 100 6.47 -13.10 20.94
C GLY A 100 5.91 -11.80 21.54
N HIS A 101 5.34 -10.91 20.69
CA HIS A 101 4.72 -9.66 21.15
C HIS A 101 3.33 -9.44 20.54
N ALA A 102 2.57 -8.52 21.14
CA ALA A 102 1.26 -8.14 20.62
C ALA A 102 1.39 -7.47 19.24
N PRO A 103 0.51 -7.80 18.25
CA PRO A 103 0.60 -7.28 16.89
C PRO A 103 0.66 -5.75 16.82
N PHE A 104 1.50 -5.25 15.92
CA PHE A 104 1.63 -3.83 15.60
C PHE A 104 1.53 -3.64 14.09
N ILE A 105 0.37 -3.20 13.61
CA ILE A 105 0.00 -3.19 12.20
C ILE A 105 -0.27 -1.77 11.71
N ILE A 106 0.10 -1.47 10.47
CA ILE A 106 -0.23 -0.21 9.80
C ILE A 106 -1.20 -0.50 8.65
N ILE A 107 -2.32 0.18 8.62
CA ILE A 107 -3.33 0.10 7.57
C ILE A 107 -3.31 1.42 6.80
N CYS A 108 -3.07 1.38 5.50
CA CYS A 108 -3.10 2.55 4.64
C CYS A 108 -4.41 2.58 3.85
N ASP A 109 -5.27 3.55 4.10
CA ASP A 109 -6.52 3.75 3.38
C ASP A 109 -6.36 4.86 2.32
N GLU A 110 -6.44 4.49 1.05
CA GLU A 110 -6.35 5.39 -0.11
C GLU A 110 -5.03 6.21 -0.19
N ILE A 111 -3.91 5.66 0.27
CA ILE A 111 -2.58 6.27 0.07
C ILE A 111 -2.12 6.01 -1.37
N GLU A 112 -2.41 6.95 -2.28
CA GLU A 112 -2.13 6.81 -3.72
C GLU A 112 -0.74 7.31 -4.12
N ASP A 113 -0.13 8.20 -3.34
CA ASP A 113 1.23 8.67 -3.61
C ASP A 113 2.27 7.63 -3.18
N PRO A 114 3.09 7.11 -4.13
CA PRO A 114 4.14 6.14 -3.83
C PRO A 114 5.24 6.70 -2.91
N HIS A 115 5.45 8.02 -2.86
CA HIS A 115 6.40 8.62 -1.93
C HIS A 115 5.91 8.51 -0.49
N ASN A 116 4.62 8.77 -0.25
CA ASN A 116 4.01 8.62 1.06
C ASN A 116 4.00 7.15 1.50
N LEU A 117 3.56 6.23 0.62
CA LEU A 117 3.57 4.81 0.96
C LEU A 117 4.99 4.33 1.28
N GLY A 118 5.99 4.69 0.48
CA GLY A 118 7.38 4.32 0.74
C GLY A 118 7.92 4.86 2.06
N ALA A 119 7.59 6.12 2.40
CA ALA A 119 7.98 6.72 3.68
C ALA A 119 7.28 6.05 4.87
N ILE A 120 5.98 5.69 4.75
CA ILE A 120 5.24 4.93 5.76
C ILE A 120 5.89 3.55 5.97
N ILE A 121 6.19 2.82 4.88
CA ILE A 121 6.84 1.50 4.93
C ILE A 121 8.19 1.59 5.66
N ARG A 122 9.00 2.58 5.31
CA ARG A 122 10.31 2.80 5.95
C ARG A 122 10.18 3.06 7.45
N THR A 123 9.22 3.89 7.82
CA THR A 123 9.01 4.24 9.23
C THR A 123 8.41 3.07 10.01
N ALA A 124 7.50 2.31 9.42
CA ALA A 124 6.88 1.13 10.03
C ALA A 124 7.92 0.04 10.31
N GLU A 125 8.82 -0.23 9.36
CA GLU A 125 9.93 -1.16 9.53
C GLU A 125 10.86 -0.70 10.67
N ALA A 126 11.29 0.56 10.64
CA ALA A 126 12.15 1.15 11.67
C ALA A 126 11.50 1.19 13.07
N ALA A 127 10.18 1.34 13.14
CA ALA A 127 9.39 1.30 14.38
C ALA A 127 9.11 -0.12 14.88
N GLY A 128 9.50 -1.15 14.13
CA GLY A 128 9.29 -2.55 14.50
C GLY A 128 7.86 -3.03 14.29
N ALA A 129 7.06 -2.40 13.42
CA ALA A 129 5.76 -2.90 13.04
C ALA A 129 5.86 -4.28 12.37
N ASP A 130 4.82 -5.09 12.51
CA ASP A 130 4.80 -6.45 11.98
C ASP A 130 4.42 -6.51 10.52
N GLY A 131 3.66 -5.53 10.04
CA GLY A 131 3.31 -5.45 8.63
C GLY A 131 2.44 -4.25 8.29
N ILE A 132 2.19 -4.12 6.98
CA ILE A 132 1.39 -3.05 6.40
C ILE A 132 0.28 -3.67 5.57
N ILE A 133 -0.92 -3.11 5.66
CA ILE A 133 -2.08 -3.54 4.88
C ILE A 133 -2.50 -2.39 3.96
N ILE A 134 -2.60 -2.67 2.67
CA ILE A 134 -3.05 -1.71 1.64
C ILE A 134 -4.23 -2.27 0.85
N PRO A 135 -5.16 -1.44 0.36
CA PRO A 135 -6.21 -1.90 -0.53
C PRO A 135 -5.68 -2.14 -1.96
N LYS A 136 -6.33 -3.05 -2.70
CA LYS A 136 -6.02 -3.31 -4.12
C LYS A 136 -6.33 -2.14 -5.05
N ARG A 137 -7.21 -1.23 -4.63
CA ARG A 137 -7.64 -0.07 -5.41
C ARG A 137 -7.40 1.20 -4.61
N ARG A 138 -7.20 2.32 -5.29
CA ARG A 138 -6.94 3.64 -4.69
C ARG A 138 -5.75 3.60 -3.71
N SER A 139 -4.71 2.91 -4.09
CA SER A 139 -3.48 2.81 -3.31
C SER A 139 -2.28 2.74 -4.25
N ALA A 140 -1.17 3.30 -3.83
CA ALA A 140 0.11 3.00 -4.44
C ALA A 140 0.42 1.52 -4.28
N SER A 141 1.16 0.97 -5.22
CA SER A 141 1.61 -0.42 -5.21
C SER A 141 3.10 -0.50 -4.89
N LEU A 142 3.61 -1.69 -4.59
CA LEU A 142 5.04 -1.94 -4.35
C LEU A 142 5.85 -1.82 -5.65
N ASN A 143 5.82 -0.63 -6.24
CA ASN A 143 6.58 -0.29 -7.43
C ASN A 143 8.00 0.20 -7.08
N GLN A 144 8.80 0.48 -8.11
CA GLN A 144 10.18 0.94 -7.95
C GLN A 144 10.30 2.25 -7.14
N THR A 145 9.34 3.17 -7.27
CA THR A 145 9.33 4.42 -6.49
C THR A 145 9.15 4.12 -5.01
N VAL A 146 8.20 3.24 -4.65
CA VAL A 146 7.99 2.79 -3.26
C VAL A 146 9.24 2.10 -2.72
N HIS A 147 9.86 1.22 -3.51
CA HIS A 147 11.09 0.53 -3.10
C HIS A 147 12.23 1.52 -2.84
N LYS A 148 12.42 2.53 -3.72
CA LYS A 148 13.43 3.58 -3.52
C LYS A 148 13.13 4.47 -2.31
N THR A 149 11.89 4.95 -2.17
CA THR A 149 11.51 5.87 -1.07
C THR A 149 11.47 5.17 0.28
N SER A 150 11.18 3.87 0.30
CA SER A 150 11.30 3.05 1.52
C SER A 150 12.76 2.72 1.88
N ALA A 151 13.75 3.12 1.08
CA ALA A 151 15.16 2.77 1.26
C ALA A 151 15.38 1.24 1.42
N GLY A 152 14.58 0.43 0.71
CA GLY A 152 14.64 -1.02 0.76
C GLY A 152 13.84 -1.67 1.88
N ALA A 153 13.21 -0.91 2.78
CA ALA A 153 12.41 -1.45 3.89
C ALA A 153 11.27 -2.37 3.41
N ALA A 154 10.72 -2.12 2.20
CA ALA A 154 9.70 -2.96 1.59
C ALA A 154 10.12 -4.44 1.35
N SER A 155 11.41 -4.75 1.45
CA SER A 155 11.94 -6.13 1.37
C SER A 155 12.03 -6.80 2.74
N TRP A 156 11.82 -6.07 3.83
CA TRP A 156 12.00 -6.54 5.20
C TRP A 156 10.71 -6.62 6.00
N ILE A 157 9.72 -5.81 5.65
CA ILE A 157 8.41 -5.79 6.30
C ILE A 157 7.35 -6.33 5.35
N PRO A 158 6.51 -7.30 5.76
CA PRO A 158 5.44 -7.81 4.92
C PRO A 158 4.40 -6.73 4.62
N VAL A 159 3.99 -6.66 3.36
CA VAL A 159 2.92 -5.77 2.89
C VAL A 159 1.80 -6.62 2.31
N ALA A 160 0.66 -6.65 2.99
CA ALA A 160 -0.52 -7.35 2.51
C ALA A 160 -1.38 -6.45 1.62
N ARG A 161 -1.88 -7.00 0.51
CA ARG A 161 -2.73 -6.27 -0.44
C ARG A 161 -4.11 -6.89 -0.51
N VAL A 162 -5.11 -6.20 0.04
CA VAL A 162 -6.44 -6.76 0.28
C VAL A 162 -7.52 -6.16 -0.63
N SER A 163 -8.54 -6.95 -0.93
CA SER A 163 -9.66 -6.52 -1.78
C SER A 163 -10.69 -5.69 -1.02
N ASN A 164 -10.85 -5.95 0.29
CA ASN A 164 -11.82 -5.31 1.16
C ASN A 164 -11.18 -4.98 2.52
N LEU A 165 -10.80 -3.72 2.69
CA LEU A 165 -10.14 -3.25 3.91
C LEU A 165 -11.09 -3.31 5.12
N ALA A 166 -12.39 -3.04 4.91
CA ALA A 166 -13.39 -3.07 5.98
C ALA A 166 -13.57 -4.49 6.56
N SER A 167 -13.52 -5.52 5.71
CA SER A 167 -13.58 -6.92 6.15
C SER A 167 -12.36 -7.31 6.99
N VAL A 168 -11.17 -6.88 6.53
CA VAL A 168 -9.92 -7.15 7.25
C VAL A 168 -9.90 -6.46 8.62
N ILE A 169 -10.44 -5.24 8.72
CA ILE A 169 -10.59 -4.57 10.02
C ILE A 169 -11.46 -5.40 10.97
N ASP A 170 -12.59 -5.95 10.48
CA ASP A 170 -13.44 -6.82 11.32
C ASP A 170 -12.69 -8.08 11.78
N GLU A 171 -11.94 -8.74 10.88
CA GLU A 171 -11.11 -9.91 11.19
C GLU A 171 -10.02 -9.61 12.24
N LEU A 172 -9.38 -8.44 12.16
CA LEU A 172 -8.39 -8.00 13.14
C LEU A 172 -9.02 -7.76 14.53
N LYS A 173 -10.23 -7.18 14.56
CA LYS A 173 -10.99 -6.95 15.81
C LYS A 173 -11.35 -8.28 16.49
N GLU A 174 -11.77 -9.29 15.72
CA GLU A 174 -12.04 -10.64 16.25
C GLU A 174 -10.79 -11.28 16.89
N LYS A 175 -9.60 -10.85 16.50
CA LYS A 175 -8.32 -11.25 17.09
C LYS A 175 -7.83 -10.35 18.24
N ASN A 176 -8.72 -9.50 18.79
CA ASN A 176 -8.41 -8.54 19.86
C ASN A 176 -7.35 -7.51 19.49
N ILE A 177 -7.31 -7.08 18.23
CA ILE A 177 -6.47 -5.98 17.76
C ILE A 177 -7.32 -4.72 17.70
N TRP A 178 -6.95 -3.70 18.48
CA TRP A 178 -7.62 -2.41 18.51
C TRP A 178 -7.29 -1.57 17.28
N ILE A 179 -8.30 -0.97 16.69
CA ILE A 179 -8.18 -0.18 15.46
C ILE A 179 -8.23 1.30 15.78
N TYR A 180 -7.12 1.98 15.58
CA TYR A 180 -6.96 3.42 15.82
C TYR A 180 -6.91 4.18 14.49
N GLY A 181 -7.95 4.94 14.17
CA GLY A 181 -7.97 5.81 12.99
C GLY A 181 -7.30 7.15 13.28
N ILE A 182 -6.43 7.60 12.39
CA ILE A 182 -5.79 8.92 12.51
C ILE A 182 -6.68 9.95 11.82
N ASP A 183 -7.25 10.86 12.62
CA ASP A 183 -8.22 11.86 12.15
C ASP A 183 -8.12 13.15 13.00
N ALA A 184 -8.28 14.31 12.37
CA ALA A 184 -8.18 15.60 13.06
C ALA A 184 -9.23 15.81 14.16
N GLU A 185 -10.37 15.10 14.08
CA GLU A 185 -11.46 15.17 15.07
C GLU A 185 -11.31 14.14 16.21
N GLY A 186 -10.21 13.39 16.24
CA GLY A 186 -9.95 12.36 17.25
C GLY A 186 -9.56 12.92 18.61
N ALA A 187 -9.43 12.00 19.58
CA ALA A 187 -8.85 12.31 20.89
C ALA A 187 -7.33 12.54 20.77
N ASP A 188 -6.74 13.22 21.75
CA ASP A 188 -5.28 13.41 21.81
C ASP A 188 -4.59 12.05 21.88
N TYR A 189 -3.66 11.81 20.97
CA TYR A 189 -2.94 10.54 20.81
C TYR A 189 -2.17 10.10 22.05
N THR A 190 -1.85 11.02 22.94
CA THR A 190 -1.11 10.72 24.19
C THR A 190 -1.99 10.12 25.29
N THR A 191 -3.31 10.13 25.12
CA THR A 191 -4.29 9.71 26.14
C THR A 191 -4.71 8.25 26.05
N VAL A 192 -4.23 7.50 25.06
CA VAL A 192 -4.63 6.11 24.82
C VAL A 192 -3.52 5.11 25.16
N ASP A 193 -3.92 3.89 25.50
CA ASP A 193 -3.01 2.77 25.72
C ASP A 193 -2.73 2.03 24.41
N LEU A 194 -1.46 1.94 24.05
CA LEU A 194 -0.97 1.32 22.82
C LEU A 194 -0.14 0.04 23.08
N ASN A 195 -0.19 -0.52 24.28
CA ASN A 195 0.61 -1.70 24.65
C ASN A 195 0.07 -3.03 24.12
N GLY A 196 -1.24 -3.13 23.85
CA GLY A 196 -1.87 -4.34 23.30
C GLY A 196 -1.66 -4.55 21.81
N GLY A 197 -2.44 -5.45 21.21
CA GLY A 197 -2.54 -5.58 19.75
C GLY A 197 -3.20 -4.34 19.15
N ILE A 198 -2.51 -3.68 18.21
CA ILE A 198 -2.97 -2.42 17.62
C ILE A 198 -2.81 -2.40 16.10
N ALA A 199 -3.72 -1.70 15.44
CA ALA A 199 -3.59 -1.31 14.04
C ALA A 199 -3.90 0.19 13.88
N PHE A 200 -2.96 0.96 13.34
CA PHE A 200 -3.20 2.35 12.95
C PHE A 200 -3.73 2.43 11.53
N VAL A 201 -4.83 3.15 11.33
CA VAL A 201 -5.38 3.45 10.00
C VAL A 201 -4.97 4.87 9.59
N ILE A 202 -4.20 4.94 8.51
CA ILE A 202 -3.70 6.18 7.92
C ILE A 202 -4.52 6.47 6.67
N GLY A 203 -5.23 7.59 6.66
CA GLY A 203 -6.00 8.04 5.52
C GLY A 203 -5.20 8.86 4.51
N SER A 204 -5.80 9.13 3.35
CA SER A 204 -5.20 9.95 2.29
C SER A 204 -5.06 11.42 2.69
N GLU A 205 -4.11 12.13 2.03
CA GLU A 205 -3.97 13.57 2.15
C GLU A 205 -5.21 14.30 1.59
N GLY A 206 -5.79 15.17 2.37
CA GLY A 206 -6.93 15.99 1.99
C GLY A 206 -8.30 15.37 2.23
N PHE A 207 -8.50 14.07 1.98
CA PHE A 207 -9.78 13.38 2.21
C PHE A 207 -9.81 12.55 3.50
N GLY A 208 -8.64 12.25 4.08
CA GLY A 208 -8.56 11.39 5.26
C GLY A 208 -8.93 9.94 4.95
N MET A 209 -9.52 9.28 5.93
CA MET A 209 -10.05 7.92 5.81
C MET A 209 -11.43 7.90 5.15
N GLY A 210 -11.72 6.86 4.37
CA GLY A 210 -13.06 6.61 3.86
C GLY A 210 -14.07 6.48 5.01
N LYS A 211 -15.30 6.98 4.79
CA LYS A 211 -16.35 7.00 5.83
C LYS A 211 -16.56 5.64 6.51
N LEU A 212 -16.68 4.56 5.73
CA LEU A 212 -16.87 3.21 6.25
C LEU A 212 -15.68 2.75 7.11
N ILE A 213 -14.46 3.09 6.69
CA ILE A 213 -13.23 2.74 7.43
C ILE A 213 -13.17 3.51 8.74
N LYS A 214 -13.48 4.82 8.71
CA LYS A 214 -13.58 5.66 9.91
C LYS A 214 -14.61 5.11 10.93
N GLU A 215 -15.79 4.69 10.46
CA GLU A 215 -16.85 4.10 11.29
C GLU A 215 -16.44 2.75 11.91
N LYS A 216 -15.50 2.03 11.31
CA LYS A 216 -15.00 0.75 11.83
C LYS A 216 -13.84 0.89 12.81
N CYS A 217 -13.22 2.04 12.93
CA CYS A 217 -12.20 2.29 13.94
C CYS A 217 -12.80 2.25 15.34
N ASP A 218 -12.10 1.67 16.31
CA ASP A 218 -12.51 1.66 17.70
C ASP A 218 -12.29 3.03 18.35
N PHE A 219 -11.21 3.69 17.95
CA PHE A 219 -10.83 5.01 18.41
C PHE A 219 -10.37 5.88 17.26
N LEU A 220 -10.62 7.17 17.35
CA LEU A 220 -10.05 8.18 16.48
C LEU A 220 -9.04 8.99 17.29
N LEU A 221 -7.84 9.15 16.74
CA LEU A 221 -6.73 9.86 17.38
C LEU A 221 -6.29 11.05 16.54
N SER A 222 -5.98 12.13 17.22
CA SER A 222 -5.50 13.37 16.58
C SER A 222 -4.14 13.80 17.13
N LEU A 223 -3.44 14.59 16.31
CA LEU A 223 -2.28 15.35 16.74
C LEU A 223 -2.69 16.78 17.01
N PRO A 224 -2.29 17.37 18.15
CA PRO A 224 -2.57 18.77 18.42
C PRO A 224 -1.83 19.67 17.42
N MET A 225 -2.58 20.57 16.75
CA MET A 225 -2.05 21.49 15.76
C MET A 225 -2.03 22.91 16.35
N TYR A 226 -0.85 23.49 16.48
CA TYR A 226 -0.66 24.82 17.10
C TYR A 226 -0.47 25.94 16.07
N GLY A 227 -0.39 25.61 14.78
CA GLY A 227 -0.18 26.55 13.68
C GLY A 227 -1.45 26.87 12.90
N HIS A 228 -1.30 27.43 11.71
CA HIS A 228 -2.40 27.76 10.80
C HIS A 228 -2.81 26.60 9.89
N VAL A 229 -1.94 25.60 9.71
CA VAL A 229 -2.29 24.40 8.94
C VAL A 229 -3.07 23.44 9.83
N ASN A 230 -4.02 22.73 9.25
CA ASN A 230 -4.94 21.82 9.96
C ASN A 230 -4.58 20.34 9.85
N SER A 231 -3.51 20.02 9.12
CA SER A 231 -3.05 18.63 8.95
C SER A 231 -1.56 18.57 8.64
N LEU A 232 -0.95 17.41 8.89
CA LEU A 232 0.40 17.06 8.45
C LEU A 232 0.32 16.16 7.20
N ASN A 233 1.44 16.04 6.51
CA ASN A 233 1.62 14.99 5.50
C ASN A 233 1.32 13.61 6.12
N ALA A 234 0.66 12.71 5.38
CA ALA A 234 0.20 11.41 5.89
C ALA A 234 1.35 10.55 6.45
N SER A 235 2.51 10.55 5.80
CA SER A 235 3.67 9.77 6.27
C SER A 235 4.31 10.36 7.53
N VAL A 236 4.28 11.68 7.68
CA VAL A 236 4.77 12.37 8.88
C VAL A 236 3.85 12.07 10.06
N ALA A 237 2.53 12.23 9.89
CA ALA A 237 1.55 11.86 10.91
C ALA A 237 1.71 10.39 11.33
N ALA A 238 1.75 9.47 10.37
CA ALA A 238 1.97 8.05 10.62
C ALA A 238 3.22 7.80 11.48
N GLY A 239 4.33 8.49 11.19
CA GLY A 239 5.58 8.36 11.95
C GLY A 239 5.42 8.74 13.42
N ILE A 240 4.70 9.82 13.71
CA ILE A 240 4.47 10.28 15.09
C ILE A 240 3.69 9.23 15.88
N PHE A 241 2.59 8.70 15.32
CA PHE A 241 1.79 7.66 15.99
C PHE A 241 2.56 6.36 16.18
N MET A 242 3.32 5.93 15.16
CA MET A 242 4.15 4.73 15.27
C MET A 242 5.18 4.85 16.39
N TYR A 243 5.87 5.99 16.50
CA TYR A 243 6.86 6.18 17.56
C TYR A 243 6.24 6.45 18.92
N GLU A 244 5.01 6.92 19.01
CA GLU A 244 4.29 6.92 20.30
C GLU A 244 3.99 5.49 20.76
N ALA A 245 3.58 4.60 19.87
CA ALA A 245 3.43 3.18 20.21
C ALA A 245 4.76 2.55 20.66
N VAL A 246 5.86 2.84 19.94
CA VAL A 246 7.21 2.41 20.35
C VAL A 246 7.58 2.92 21.75
N ARG A 247 7.31 4.19 22.04
CA ARG A 247 7.59 4.80 23.36
C ARG A 247 6.81 4.12 24.49
N GLN A 248 5.56 3.73 24.25
CA GLN A 248 4.74 3.06 25.27
C GLN A 248 5.17 1.61 25.48
N ARG A 249 5.46 0.89 24.40
CA ARG A 249 5.81 -0.54 24.41
C ARG A 249 7.23 -0.83 24.96
N ASN A 250 8.10 0.17 24.99
CA ASN A 250 9.47 0.05 25.52
C ASN A 250 9.64 0.62 26.94
N LYS A 251 8.55 0.79 27.67
CA LYS A 251 8.56 1.12 29.10
C LYS A 251 8.47 -0.15 29.92
#